data_1e963704e392cac1b2900692565d37ee
#
_entry.id   1e963704e392cac1b2900692565d37ee
#
_cell.length_a   1.000
_cell.length_b   1.000
_cell.length_c   1.000
_cell.angle_alpha   90.00
_cell.angle_beta   90.00
_cell.angle_gamma   90.00
#
_symmetry.space_group_name_H-M   'P 1'
#
loop_
_entity.id
_entity.type
_entity.pdbx_description
1 polymer ?
#
loop_
_entity_poly.entity_id
_entity_poly.type
_entity_poly.pdbx_seq_one_letter_code
_entity_poly.pdbx_strand_id
1 'polypeptide(L)'
;MARQAEFAPEVPPLMSKISVLVLSKADDAQLAQLNALLDWADFTIGDSAAALEEPAVQAKVILNWSGSLALFREIFVKSPAVRWVHSRSVGLERTLFTELIASNAVLTNGSGVFSPSLGEFALAAVLYFAKDFRRMVRNQMSGRWEAFDIEMVSGKTLGIVGYGDIGRAVASRAGAMGMKVLALKRHASPSERDPLVARLYGPEGLKGMLGECDYVIVATPLTAETRGLISGAELRAMKKTSVIINLGRGPVIDEPALIAALSEHRIRGAALDVFDQEPLPEGHPFYKLENVLLSPHCADHTPDWLDNAMRFFVDQFHRFRRGEPLLNVVEKNLGY
;
A
#
# COMPACT_ATOMS: atom_id res chain seq x y z
N MET A 1 9.43 8.07 -10.57
CA MET A 1 10.71 7.44 -10.94
C MET A 1 11.24 6.74 -9.71
N ALA A 2 11.36 5.42 -9.73
CA ALA A 2 11.96 4.68 -8.62
C ALA A 2 13.42 5.15 -8.48
N ARG A 3 13.82 5.54 -7.27
CA ARG A 3 15.21 5.86 -6.99
C ARG A 3 16.02 4.57 -7.03
N GLN A 4 17.07 4.55 -7.81
CA GLN A 4 18.04 3.46 -7.90
C GLN A 4 19.15 3.75 -6.89
N ALA A 5 19.41 2.83 -5.98
CA ALA A 5 20.62 2.86 -5.16
C ALA A 5 21.73 2.13 -5.92
N GLU A 6 22.80 2.83 -6.23
CA GLU A 6 24.02 2.23 -6.79
C GLU A 6 24.83 1.59 -5.66
N PHE A 7 25.02 0.27 -5.72
CA PHE A 7 26.02 -0.42 -4.93
C PHE A 7 27.37 -0.30 -5.64
N ALA A 8 28.40 0.15 -4.95
CA ALA A 8 29.76 -0.08 -5.42
C ALA A 8 29.97 -1.62 -5.47
N PRO A 9 30.36 -2.18 -6.61
CA PRO A 9 30.49 -3.63 -6.75
C PRO A 9 31.71 -4.13 -6.00
N GLU A 10 31.56 -4.61 -4.76
CA GLU A 10 32.39 -5.70 -4.31
C GLU A 10 31.75 -6.97 -4.87
N VAL A 11 32.21 -7.38 -6.04
CA VAL A 11 31.89 -8.71 -6.57
C VAL A 11 32.53 -9.72 -5.63
N PRO A 12 31.75 -10.49 -4.84
CA PRO A 12 32.35 -11.58 -4.06
C PRO A 12 32.96 -12.58 -5.03
N PRO A 13 34.04 -13.27 -4.65
CA PRO A 13 34.62 -14.31 -5.50
C PRO A 13 33.54 -15.30 -5.86
N LEU A 14 33.53 -15.76 -7.10
CA LEU A 14 32.52 -16.55 -7.82
C LEU A 14 32.05 -17.86 -7.14
N MET A 15 32.36 -18.12 -5.86
CA MET A 15 32.16 -19.40 -5.19
C MET A 15 31.52 -19.35 -3.79
N SER A 16 31.25 -18.21 -3.17
CA SER A 16 30.58 -18.20 -1.86
C SER A 16 29.11 -17.82 -1.99
N LYS A 17 28.23 -18.70 -1.47
CA LYS A 17 26.80 -18.40 -1.39
C LYS A 17 26.55 -17.23 -0.44
N ILE A 18 25.50 -16.47 -0.75
CA ILE A 18 25.07 -15.32 0.06
C ILE A 18 24.24 -15.86 1.23
N SER A 19 24.64 -15.52 2.45
CA SER A 19 23.86 -15.86 3.65
C SER A 19 22.63 -14.98 3.76
N VAL A 20 21.44 -15.59 3.80
CA VAL A 20 20.12 -14.95 3.86
C VAL A 20 19.34 -15.44 5.07
N LEU A 21 18.92 -14.52 5.93
CA LEU A 21 17.94 -14.82 6.97
C LEU A 21 16.54 -14.59 6.45
N VAL A 22 15.64 -15.52 6.73
CA VAL A 22 14.21 -15.40 6.40
C VAL A 22 13.42 -15.45 7.70
N LEU A 23 12.85 -14.31 8.07
CA LEU A 23 12.02 -14.20 9.25
C LEU A 23 10.61 -14.69 8.90
N SER A 24 10.38 -15.98 9.09
CA SER A 24 9.13 -16.67 8.73
C SER A 24 9.01 -17.99 9.47
N LYS A 25 7.77 -18.49 9.55
CA LYS A 25 7.55 -19.89 9.94
C LYS A 25 8.08 -20.80 8.83
N ALA A 26 8.65 -21.95 9.24
CA ALA A 26 9.28 -22.89 8.30
C ALA A 26 8.26 -23.58 7.36
N ASP A 27 6.98 -23.58 7.71
CA ASP A 27 5.87 -24.18 6.94
C ASP A 27 5.16 -23.21 5.99
N ASP A 28 5.63 -21.96 5.88
CA ASP A 28 5.11 -21.00 4.91
C ASP A 28 5.29 -21.55 3.46
N ALA A 29 4.18 -21.74 2.77
CA ALA A 29 4.17 -22.37 1.45
C ALA A 29 5.02 -21.63 0.39
N GLN A 30 5.10 -20.30 0.49
CA GLN A 30 5.86 -19.45 -0.44
C GLN A 30 7.37 -19.66 -0.36
N LEU A 31 7.88 -20.19 0.74
CA LEU A 31 9.31 -20.49 0.90
C LEU A 31 9.85 -21.47 -0.13
N ALA A 32 8.99 -22.33 -0.69
CA ALA A 32 9.36 -23.23 -1.78
C ALA A 32 9.95 -22.50 -3.00
N GLN A 33 9.57 -21.23 -3.25
CA GLN A 33 10.12 -20.45 -4.33
C GLN A 33 11.59 -20.06 -4.13
N LEU A 34 12.08 -20.05 -2.90
CA LEU A 34 13.49 -19.80 -2.59
C LEU A 34 14.41 -20.91 -3.11
N ASN A 35 13.87 -22.10 -3.44
CA ASN A 35 14.63 -23.17 -4.06
C ASN A 35 15.29 -22.75 -5.37
N ALA A 36 14.71 -21.78 -6.08
CA ALA A 36 15.30 -21.19 -7.29
C ALA A 36 16.63 -20.47 -7.03
N LEU A 37 16.96 -20.18 -5.77
CA LEU A 37 18.16 -19.43 -5.37
C LEU A 37 19.22 -20.29 -4.69
N LEU A 38 19.00 -21.58 -4.49
CA LEU A 38 19.88 -22.47 -3.70
C LEU A 38 21.31 -22.58 -4.25
N ASP A 39 21.51 -22.33 -5.54
CA ASP A 39 22.86 -22.30 -6.12
C ASP A 39 23.67 -21.06 -5.67
N TRP A 40 23.01 -19.99 -5.20
CA TRP A 40 23.60 -18.70 -4.91
C TRP A 40 23.40 -18.21 -3.47
N ALA A 41 22.52 -18.85 -2.70
CA ALA A 41 22.17 -18.46 -1.35
C ALA A 41 22.10 -19.63 -0.40
N ASP A 42 22.51 -19.39 0.86
CA ASP A 42 22.24 -20.24 1.99
C ASP A 42 21.18 -19.57 2.86
N PHE A 43 20.03 -20.23 3.01
CA PHE A 43 18.89 -19.71 3.74
C PHE A 43 18.83 -20.27 5.16
N THR A 44 18.72 -19.39 6.15
CA THR A 44 18.29 -19.75 7.50
C THR A 44 16.90 -19.18 7.74
N ILE A 45 15.92 -20.05 7.96
CA ILE A 45 14.52 -19.70 8.14
C ILE A 45 14.14 -19.89 9.61
N GLY A 46 13.49 -18.90 10.20
CA GLY A 46 13.04 -18.98 11.59
C GLY A 46 12.08 -17.86 11.97
N ASP A 47 11.28 -18.12 13.00
CA ASP A 47 10.30 -17.20 13.59
C ASP A 47 10.64 -16.82 15.04
N SER A 48 11.84 -17.16 15.49
CA SER A 48 12.35 -16.87 16.83
C SER A 48 13.82 -16.43 16.83
N ALA A 49 14.21 -15.66 17.83
CA ALA A 49 15.60 -15.23 18.00
C ALA A 49 16.56 -16.42 18.13
N ALA A 50 16.17 -17.46 18.88
CA ALA A 50 16.99 -18.63 19.11
C ALA A 50 17.38 -19.37 17.82
N ALA A 51 16.50 -19.37 16.80
CA ALA A 51 16.76 -20.01 15.51
C ALA A 51 17.66 -19.15 14.58
N LEU A 52 17.74 -17.85 14.79
CA LEU A 52 18.34 -16.91 13.86
C LEU A 52 19.58 -16.20 14.39
N GLU A 53 19.84 -16.22 15.72
CA GLU A 53 20.88 -15.42 16.37
C GLU A 53 22.31 -15.81 15.91
N GLU A 54 22.62 -17.09 15.86
CA GLU A 54 23.96 -17.56 15.46
C GLU A 54 24.25 -17.21 13.97
N PRO A 55 23.35 -17.54 13.00
CA PRO A 55 23.57 -17.19 11.61
C PRO A 55 23.47 -15.68 11.32
N ALA A 56 22.87 -14.88 12.20
CA ALA A 56 22.73 -13.42 12.03
C ALA A 56 24.08 -12.71 11.84
N VAL A 57 25.12 -13.16 12.51
CA VAL A 57 26.45 -12.53 12.46
C VAL A 57 27.03 -12.48 11.04
N GLN A 58 26.77 -13.49 10.21
CA GLN A 58 27.29 -13.62 8.85
C GLN A 58 26.29 -13.20 7.76
N ALA A 59 25.04 -12.94 8.15
CA ALA A 59 23.97 -12.63 7.21
C ALA A 59 24.27 -11.38 6.39
N LYS A 60 24.07 -11.47 5.08
CA LYS A 60 24.18 -10.35 4.14
C LYS A 60 22.82 -9.77 3.76
N VAL A 61 21.78 -10.59 3.83
CA VAL A 61 20.42 -10.24 3.46
C VAL A 61 19.45 -10.68 4.56
N ILE A 62 18.47 -9.85 4.86
CA ILE A 62 17.31 -10.23 5.68
C ILE A 62 16.05 -10.09 4.83
N LEU A 63 15.32 -11.19 4.67
CA LEU A 63 13.93 -11.17 4.17
C LEU A 63 12.99 -11.16 5.39
N ASN A 64 12.40 -10.00 5.67
CA ASN A 64 11.34 -9.88 6.67
C ASN A 64 10.00 -10.28 6.03
N TRP A 65 9.69 -11.58 6.05
CA TRP A 65 8.52 -12.16 5.39
C TRP A 65 7.27 -12.09 6.28
N SER A 66 7.32 -12.66 7.47
CA SER A 66 6.22 -12.65 8.45
C SER A 66 6.69 -12.34 9.86
N GLY A 67 7.92 -11.88 10.02
CA GLY A 67 8.49 -11.54 11.31
C GLY A 67 7.81 -10.36 11.98
N SER A 68 7.64 -10.45 13.30
CA SER A 68 7.20 -9.31 14.10
C SER A 68 8.25 -8.20 14.08
N LEU A 69 7.86 -6.96 14.36
CA LEU A 69 8.80 -5.84 14.50
C LEU A 69 9.85 -6.13 15.57
N ALA A 70 9.46 -6.75 16.69
CA ALA A 70 10.37 -7.09 17.79
C ALA A 70 11.45 -8.08 17.34
N LEU A 71 11.05 -9.19 16.71
CA LEU A 71 11.98 -10.18 16.17
C LEU A 71 12.90 -9.58 15.12
N PHE A 72 12.34 -8.82 14.19
CA PHE A 72 13.12 -8.20 13.11
C PHE A 72 14.17 -7.24 13.68
N ARG A 73 13.80 -6.37 14.63
CA ARG A 73 14.75 -5.45 15.27
C ARG A 73 15.85 -6.20 16.02
N GLU A 74 15.49 -7.22 16.82
CA GLU A 74 16.45 -8.03 17.57
C GLU A 74 17.48 -8.67 16.64
N ILE A 75 17.03 -9.35 15.59
CA ILE A 75 17.91 -10.04 14.64
C ILE A 75 18.74 -9.04 13.83
N PHE A 76 18.16 -7.92 13.39
CA PHE A 76 18.89 -6.89 12.66
C PHE A 76 20.07 -6.32 13.45
N VAL A 77 19.88 -6.03 14.74
CA VAL A 77 20.94 -5.52 15.63
C VAL A 77 22.09 -6.53 15.78
N LYS A 78 21.78 -7.84 15.73
CA LYS A 78 22.77 -8.92 15.77
C LYS A 78 23.39 -9.24 14.40
N SER A 79 23.02 -8.53 13.35
CA SER A 79 23.44 -8.77 11.95
C SER A 79 24.32 -7.64 11.40
N PRO A 80 25.55 -7.45 11.90
CA PRO A 80 26.41 -6.33 11.52
C PRO A 80 26.85 -6.36 10.05
N ALA A 81 26.77 -7.51 9.40
CA ALA A 81 27.20 -7.71 8.03
C ALA A 81 26.08 -7.52 6.99
N VAL A 82 24.85 -7.20 7.44
CA VAL A 82 23.68 -7.03 6.55
C VAL A 82 23.85 -5.80 5.67
N ARG A 83 23.65 -6.01 4.37
CA ARG A 83 23.71 -4.98 3.33
C ARG A 83 22.33 -4.67 2.75
N TRP A 84 21.42 -5.65 2.78
CA TRP A 84 20.09 -5.52 2.21
C TRP A 84 19.03 -6.15 3.10
N VAL A 85 17.95 -5.41 3.31
CA VAL A 85 16.72 -5.87 3.95
C VAL A 85 15.59 -5.75 2.95
N HIS A 86 14.79 -6.79 2.80
CA HIS A 86 13.54 -6.76 2.05
C HIS A 86 12.35 -6.98 2.97
N SER A 87 11.39 -6.05 2.96
CA SER A 87 10.09 -6.21 3.61
C SER A 87 9.06 -6.67 2.60
N ARG A 88 8.34 -7.76 2.90
CA ARG A 88 7.20 -8.19 2.08
C ARG A 88 6.12 -7.10 1.98
N SER A 89 5.87 -6.40 3.08
CA SER A 89 4.83 -5.39 3.17
C SER A 89 5.23 -4.09 2.46
N VAL A 90 4.25 -3.38 1.92
CA VAL A 90 4.42 -2.02 1.38
C VAL A 90 4.53 -1.00 2.50
N GLY A 91 3.65 -1.10 3.51
CA GLY A 91 3.67 -0.22 4.68
C GLY A 91 4.85 -0.52 5.59
N LEU A 92 5.45 0.54 6.12
CA LEU A 92 6.71 0.48 6.85
C LEU A 92 6.55 0.71 8.37
N GLU A 93 5.33 0.88 8.85
CA GLU A 93 5.01 1.17 10.25
C GLU A 93 5.50 0.05 11.20
N ARG A 94 5.60 -1.18 10.68
CA ARG A 94 6.12 -2.36 11.40
C ARG A 94 7.49 -2.81 10.90
N THR A 95 8.20 -1.95 10.18
CA THR A 95 9.50 -2.27 9.58
C THR A 95 10.58 -1.29 10.03
N LEU A 96 10.24 0.01 10.18
CA LEU A 96 11.20 1.04 10.53
C LEU A 96 11.42 1.13 12.05
N PHE A 97 12.70 1.17 12.42
CA PHE A 97 13.17 1.43 13.79
C PHE A 97 14.54 2.16 13.73
N THR A 98 14.94 2.77 14.82
CA THR A 98 16.08 3.70 14.89
C THR A 98 17.36 3.09 14.32
N GLU A 99 17.68 1.84 14.66
CA GLU A 99 18.93 1.19 14.25
C GLU A 99 18.94 0.92 12.73
N LEU A 100 17.82 0.51 12.16
CA LEU A 100 17.69 0.31 10.70
C LEU A 100 17.78 1.64 9.95
N ILE A 101 17.13 2.68 10.47
CA ILE A 101 17.17 4.03 9.87
C ILE A 101 18.61 4.55 9.83
N ALA A 102 19.35 4.41 10.93
CA ALA A 102 20.75 4.89 11.05
C ALA A 102 21.76 4.02 10.28
N SER A 103 21.39 2.83 9.83
CA SER A 103 22.31 1.90 9.16
C SER A 103 22.55 2.23 7.70
N ASN A 104 23.64 1.63 7.14
CA ASN A 104 23.90 1.65 5.70
C ASN A 104 23.18 0.54 4.93
N ALA A 105 22.46 -0.35 5.60
CA ALA A 105 21.70 -1.40 4.92
C ALA A 105 20.60 -0.79 4.04
N VAL A 106 20.51 -1.23 2.79
CA VAL A 106 19.44 -0.83 1.89
C VAL A 106 18.16 -1.51 2.34
N LEU A 107 17.07 -0.76 2.45
CA LEU A 107 15.74 -1.30 2.67
C LEU A 107 14.94 -1.23 1.38
N THR A 108 14.31 -2.33 1.00
CA THR A 108 13.33 -2.41 -0.09
C THR A 108 12.02 -2.99 0.42
N ASN A 109 10.93 -2.71 -0.28
CA ASN A 109 9.60 -3.21 0.07
C ASN A 109 8.83 -3.77 -1.14
N GLY A 110 7.64 -4.32 -0.88
CA GLY A 110 6.76 -4.90 -1.91
C GLY A 110 5.96 -3.89 -2.73
N SER A 111 6.37 -2.62 -2.81
CA SER A 111 5.65 -1.60 -3.59
C SER A 111 5.48 -2.03 -5.05
N GLY A 112 4.32 -1.74 -5.64
CA GLY A 112 3.98 -2.12 -7.00
C GLY A 112 3.40 -3.54 -7.16
N VAL A 113 3.78 -4.49 -6.28
CA VAL A 113 3.30 -5.89 -6.36
C VAL A 113 1.78 -5.96 -6.22
N PHE A 114 1.20 -5.19 -5.32
CA PHE A 114 -0.22 -5.21 -4.97
C PHE A 114 -1.04 -4.14 -5.70
N SER A 115 -0.39 -3.21 -6.37
CA SER A 115 -1.05 -2.06 -7.01
C SER A 115 -2.10 -2.44 -8.06
N PRO A 116 -1.94 -3.52 -8.87
CA PRO A 116 -2.98 -3.94 -9.80
C PRO A 116 -4.31 -4.28 -9.12
N SER A 117 -4.30 -5.07 -8.05
CA SER A 117 -5.50 -5.46 -7.29
C SER A 117 -6.14 -4.25 -6.61
N LEU A 118 -5.34 -3.42 -5.95
CA LEU A 118 -5.82 -2.18 -5.33
C LEU A 118 -6.46 -1.22 -6.35
N GLY A 119 -5.91 -1.15 -7.57
CA GLY A 119 -6.49 -0.41 -8.68
C GLY A 119 -7.86 -0.94 -9.10
N GLU A 120 -8.03 -2.26 -9.12
CA GLU A 120 -9.32 -2.91 -9.42
C GLU A 120 -10.33 -2.69 -8.29
N PHE A 121 -9.91 -2.86 -7.04
CA PHE A 121 -10.76 -2.61 -5.88
C PHE A 121 -11.26 -1.15 -5.85
N ALA A 122 -10.38 -0.17 -6.15
CA ALA A 122 -10.77 1.23 -6.25
C ALA A 122 -11.91 1.44 -7.24
N LEU A 123 -11.81 0.86 -8.44
CA LEU A 123 -12.84 0.98 -9.48
C LEU A 123 -14.10 0.19 -9.13
N ALA A 124 -13.96 -0.98 -8.48
CA ALA A 124 -15.10 -1.72 -7.96
C ALA A 124 -15.88 -0.89 -6.93
N ALA A 125 -15.18 -0.20 -6.02
CA ALA A 125 -15.80 0.70 -5.05
C ALA A 125 -16.49 1.91 -5.73
N VAL A 126 -15.85 2.53 -6.75
CA VAL A 126 -16.48 3.58 -7.57
C VAL A 126 -17.78 3.06 -8.19
N LEU A 127 -17.75 1.88 -8.81
CA LEU A 127 -18.92 1.28 -9.46
C LEU A 127 -19.99 0.86 -8.45
N TYR A 128 -19.59 0.40 -7.25
CA TYR A 128 -20.52 0.07 -6.18
C TYR A 128 -21.46 1.25 -5.86
N PHE A 129 -20.91 2.46 -5.73
CA PHE A 129 -21.69 3.65 -5.49
C PHE A 129 -22.40 4.18 -6.74
N ALA A 130 -21.73 4.17 -7.90
CA ALA A 130 -22.32 4.68 -9.14
C ALA A 130 -23.52 3.84 -9.59
N LYS A 131 -23.49 2.53 -9.40
CA LYS A 131 -24.55 1.61 -9.81
C LYS A 131 -25.53 1.25 -8.67
N ASP A 132 -25.28 1.77 -7.47
CA ASP A 132 -26.06 1.49 -6.26
C ASP A 132 -26.25 -0.04 -6.03
N PHE A 133 -25.12 -0.78 -6.07
CA PHE A 133 -25.15 -2.24 -5.90
C PHE A 133 -25.76 -2.64 -4.54
N ARG A 134 -25.59 -1.81 -3.52
CA ARG A 134 -26.21 -2.05 -2.22
C ARG A 134 -27.74 -2.12 -2.32
N ARG A 135 -28.36 -1.18 -3.05
CA ARG A 135 -29.81 -1.19 -3.28
C ARG A 135 -30.24 -2.42 -4.07
N MET A 136 -29.45 -2.81 -5.09
CA MET A 136 -29.73 -4.02 -5.87
C MET A 136 -29.75 -5.27 -4.97
N VAL A 137 -28.70 -5.46 -4.16
CA VAL A 137 -28.60 -6.60 -3.23
C VAL A 137 -29.73 -6.59 -2.21
N ARG A 138 -30.04 -5.44 -1.59
CA ARG A 138 -31.13 -5.31 -0.64
C ARG A 138 -32.49 -5.63 -1.27
N ASN A 139 -32.75 -5.14 -2.47
CA ASN A 139 -33.98 -5.40 -3.20
C ASN A 139 -34.10 -6.88 -3.56
N GLN A 140 -33.01 -7.50 -4.02
CA GLN A 140 -32.95 -8.95 -4.28
C GLN A 140 -33.29 -9.76 -3.02
N MET A 141 -32.66 -9.46 -1.89
CA MET A 141 -32.88 -10.17 -0.63
C MET A 141 -34.32 -10.01 -0.09
N SER A 142 -34.96 -8.88 -0.38
CA SER A 142 -36.37 -8.62 0.02
C SER A 142 -37.40 -9.01 -1.04
N GLY A 143 -37.00 -9.67 -2.13
CA GLY A 143 -37.87 -10.04 -3.23
C GLY A 143 -38.56 -8.88 -3.95
N ARG A 144 -37.92 -7.69 -3.92
CA ARG A 144 -38.50 -6.47 -4.49
C ARG A 144 -37.97 -6.23 -5.91
N TRP A 145 -38.90 -6.12 -6.86
CA TRP A 145 -38.61 -5.64 -8.21
C TRP A 145 -38.86 -4.13 -8.29
N GLU A 146 -37.80 -3.33 -8.28
CA GLU A 146 -37.88 -1.88 -8.27
C GLU A 146 -36.85 -1.32 -9.24
N ALA A 147 -37.29 -0.57 -10.26
CA ALA A 147 -36.42 0.17 -11.15
C ALA A 147 -35.98 1.47 -10.49
N PHE A 148 -34.72 1.86 -10.70
CA PHE A 148 -34.16 3.12 -10.21
C PHE A 148 -33.04 3.60 -11.14
N ASP A 149 -32.74 4.91 -11.07
CA ASP A 149 -31.67 5.51 -11.87
C ASP A 149 -30.28 5.20 -11.28
N ILE A 150 -29.32 5.00 -12.17
CA ILE A 150 -27.92 4.76 -11.87
C ILE A 150 -27.03 5.81 -12.54
N GLU A 151 -25.83 6.02 -12.03
CA GLU A 151 -24.88 6.96 -12.62
C GLU A 151 -23.95 6.31 -13.65
N MET A 152 -23.57 7.07 -14.68
CA MET A 152 -22.39 6.79 -15.49
C MET A 152 -21.16 7.39 -14.81
N VAL A 153 -20.04 6.63 -14.80
CA VAL A 153 -18.75 7.14 -14.29
C VAL A 153 -17.96 7.89 -15.36
N SER A 154 -18.24 7.63 -16.63
CA SER A 154 -17.67 8.39 -17.75
C SER A 154 -18.01 9.86 -17.60
N GLY A 155 -17.03 10.74 -17.77
CA GLY A 155 -17.14 12.19 -17.56
C GLY A 155 -17.08 12.64 -16.10
N LYS A 156 -17.12 11.75 -15.12
CA LYS A 156 -16.93 12.09 -13.69
C LYS A 156 -15.46 12.34 -13.39
N THR A 157 -15.21 13.14 -12.35
CA THR A 157 -13.86 13.48 -11.89
C THR A 157 -13.46 12.59 -10.72
N LEU A 158 -12.32 11.91 -10.85
CA LEU A 158 -11.69 11.13 -9.82
C LEU A 158 -10.43 11.83 -9.33
N GLY A 159 -10.36 12.13 -8.04
CA GLY A 159 -9.17 12.66 -7.37
C GLY A 159 -8.36 11.55 -6.70
N ILE A 160 -7.04 11.59 -6.83
CA ILE A 160 -6.14 10.62 -6.20
C ILE A 160 -5.23 11.38 -5.24
N VAL A 161 -5.40 11.14 -3.95
CA VAL A 161 -4.54 11.66 -2.87
C VAL A 161 -3.44 10.63 -2.61
N GLY A 162 -2.23 10.91 -3.10
CA GLY A 162 -1.11 9.96 -3.11
C GLY A 162 -0.90 9.31 -4.48
N TYR A 163 -0.20 10.03 -5.37
CA TYR A 163 0.06 9.58 -6.73
C TYR A 163 1.39 8.80 -6.81
N GLY A 164 1.42 7.62 -6.19
CA GLY A 164 2.45 6.59 -6.31
C GLY A 164 2.00 5.43 -7.22
N ASP A 165 2.50 4.21 -6.98
CA ASP A 165 2.19 3.03 -7.80
C ASP A 165 0.70 2.68 -7.77
N ILE A 166 0.07 2.68 -6.58
CA ILE A 166 -1.37 2.45 -6.44
C ILE A 166 -2.15 3.55 -7.19
N GLY A 167 -1.78 4.82 -6.98
CA GLY A 167 -2.43 5.94 -7.66
C GLY A 167 -2.36 5.84 -9.17
N ARG A 168 -1.22 5.43 -9.74
CA ARG A 168 -1.05 5.22 -11.18
C ARG A 168 -1.88 4.03 -11.69
N ALA A 169 -1.96 2.94 -10.93
CA ALA A 169 -2.78 1.79 -11.28
C ALA A 169 -4.27 2.15 -11.31
N VAL A 170 -4.74 2.98 -10.36
CA VAL A 170 -6.09 3.55 -10.35
C VAL A 170 -6.31 4.49 -11.53
N ALA A 171 -5.38 5.43 -11.78
CA ALA A 171 -5.50 6.43 -12.85
C ALA A 171 -5.65 5.78 -14.24
N SER A 172 -4.83 4.77 -14.52
CA SER A 172 -4.90 4.02 -15.79
C SER A 172 -6.28 3.39 -16.01
N ARG A 173 -6.84 2.74 -14.99
CA ARG A 173 -8.15 2.09 -15.06
C ARG A 173 -9.29 3.11 -15.14
N ALA A 174 -9.23 4.17 -14.34
CA ALA A 174 -10.24 5.24 -14.35
C ALA A 174 -10.28 5.97 -15.69
N GLY A 175 -9.10 6.25 -16.28
CA GLY A 175 -9.00 6.84 -17.61
C GLY A 175 -9.63 5.96 -18.70
N ALA A 176 -9.42 4.63 -18.64
CA ALA A 176 -10.05 3.67 -19.56
C ALA A 176 -11.59 3.65 -19.44
N MET A 177 -12.14 4.04 -18.27
CA MET A 177 -13.58 4.19 -18.06
C MET A 177 -14.11 5.60 -18.42
N GLY A 178 -13.27 6.44 -19.02
CA GLY A 178 -13.66 7.79 -19.43
C GLY A 178 -13.78 8.82 -18.30
N MET A 179 -13.15 8.54 -17.15
CA MET A 179 -13.11 9.49 -16.03
C MET A 179 -12.00 10.53 -16.24
N LYS A 180 -12.25 11.77 -15.78
CA LYS A 180 -11.20 12.78 -15.65
C LYS A 180 -10.43 12.52 -14.36
N VAL A 181 -9.12 12.29 -14.44
CA VAL A 181 -8.28 12.03 -13.28
C VAL A 181 -7.53 13.28 -12.86
N LEU A 182 -7.63 13.64 -11.58
CA LEU A 182 -6.81 14.63 -10.88
C LEU A 182 -5.97 13.90 -9.85
N ALA A 183 -4.72 14.32 -9.62
CA ALA A 183 -3.87 13.65 -8.67
C ALA A 183 -3.12 14.65 -7.79
N LEU A 184 -2.82 14.23 -6.55
CA LEU A 184 -2.02 14.99 -5.61
C LEU A 184 -0.76 14.20 -5.27
N LYS A 185 0.40 14.86 -5.34
CA LYS A 185 1.70 14.30 -5.06
C LYS A 185 2.51 15.27 -4.19
N ARG A 186 3.24 14.73 -3.21
CA ARG A 186 4.04 15.55 -2.27
C ARG A 186 5.03 16.47 -2.99
N HIS A 187 5.78 15.95 -3.94
CA HIS A 187 6.79 16.65 -4.72
C HIS A 187 6.35 16.77 -6.18
N ALA A 188 5.22 17.45 -6.40
CA ALA A 188 4.78 17.76 -7.76
C ALA A 188 5.63 18.87 -8.35
N SER A 189 6.26 18.61 -9.51
CA SER A 189 6.90 19.69 -10.29
C SER A 189 5.85 20.36 -11.19
N PRO A 190 5.84 21.69 -11.31
CA PRO A 190 4.94 22.39 -12.24
C PRO A 190 5.10 21.95 -13.70
N SER A 191 6.25 21.44 -14.08
CA SER A 191 6.55 20.91 -15.41
C SER A 191 6.25 19.42 -15.57
N GLU A 192 5.96 18.72 -14.46
CA GLU A 192 5.65 17.27 -14.51
C GLU A 192 4.36 17.02 -15.27
N ARG A 193 4.42 16.13 -16.25
CA ARG A 193 3.27 15.70 -17.04
C ARG A 193 3.18 14.19 -16.98
N ASP A 194 1.98 13.69 -16.73
CA ASP A 194 1.67 12.29 -16.82
C ASP A 194 0.41 12.14 -17.67
N PRO A 195 0.44 11.37 -18.76
CA PRO A 195 -0.71 11.23 -19.65
C PRO A 195 -1.94 10.62 -18.97
N LEU A 196 -1.76 9.98 -17.82
CA LEU A 196 -2.87 9.39 -17.05
C LEU A 196 -3.66 10.41 -16.24
N VAL A 197 -3.15 11.64 -16.03
CA VAL A 197 -3.79 12.64 -15.19
C VAL A 197 -3.98 13.96 -15.92
N ALA A 198 -5.17 14.55 -15.79
CA ALA A 198 -5.48 15.85 -16.38
C ALA A 198 -4.77 17.01 -15.66
N ARG A 199 -4.53 16.86 -14.35
CA ARG A 199 -3.79 17.84 -13.54
C ARG A 199 -3.16 17.18 -12.33
N LEU A 200 -1.91 17.55 -12.05
CA LEU A 200 -1.16 17.20 -10.86
C LEU A 200 -1.10 18.40 -9.90
N TYR A 201 -1.42 18.14 -8.63
CA TYR A 201 -1.42 19.12 -7.54
C TYR A 201 -0.30 18.82 -6.54
N GLY A 202 0.27 19.88 -5.97
CA GLY A 202 1.02 19.83 -4.73
C GLY A 202 0.10 19.81 -3.50
N PRO A 203 0.66 19.64 -2.29
CA PRO A 203 -0.12 19.55 -1.04
C PRO A 203 -1.06 20.73 -0.80
N GLU A 204 -0.67 21.94 -1.17
CA GLU A 204 -1.45 23.19 -1.05
C GLU A 204 -2.73 23.18 -1.89
N GLY A 205 -2.75 22.37 -2.96
CA GLY A 205 -3.90 22.24 -3.87
C GLY A 205 -4.97 21.25 -3.39
N LEU A 206 -4.79 20.57 -2.26
CA LEU A 206 -5.66 19.48 -1.80
C LEU A 206 -7.14 19.89 -1.74
N LYS A 207 -7.49 20.96 -1.04
CA LYS A 207 -8.89 21.41 -0.90
C LYS A 207 -9.52 21.78 -2.23
N GLY A 208 -8.76 22.46 -3.09
CA GLY A 208 -9.23 22.80 -4.44
C GLY A 208 -9.54 21.56 -5.26
N MET A 209 -8.64 20.58 -5.27
CA MET A 209 -8.83 19.30 -5.94
C MET A 209 -10.06 18.55 -5.39
N LEU A 210 -10.21 18.46 -4.07
CA LEU A 210 -11.35 17.77 -3.44
C LEU A 210 -12.69 18.37 -3.86
N GLY A 211 -12.79 19.69 -4.00
CA GLY A 211 -14.00 20.37 -4.45
C GLY A 211 -14.39 20.08 -5.91
N GLU A 212 -13.44 19.65 -6.75
CA GLU A 212 -13.71 19.27 -8.14
C GLU A 212 -14.13 17.79 -8.29
N CYS A 213 -13.85 16.93 -7.29
CA CYS A 213 -13.96 15.49 -7.42
C CYS A 213 -15.36 14.93 -7.10
N ASP A 214 -15.80 13.95 -7.88
CA ASP A 214 -16.97 13.12 -7.62
C ASP A 214 -16.59 11.87 -6.80
N TYR A 215 -15.37 11.39 -7.01
CA TYR A 215 -14.76 10.27 -6.28
C TYR A 215 -13.36 10.66 -5.83
N VAL A 216 -12.97 10.27 -4.63
CA VAL A 216 -11.65 10.56 -4.05
C VAL A 216 -11.02 9.27 -3.57
N ILE A 217 -9.86 8.90 -4.12
CA ILE A 217 -9.05 7.78 -3.65
C ILE A 217 -7.95 8.31 -2.75
N VAL A 218 -7.82 7.74 -1.54
CA VAL A 218 -6.71 7.99 -0.63
C VAL A 218 -5.77 6.80 -0.68
N ALA A 219 -4.55 7.04 -1.17
CA ALA A 219 -3.50 6.02 -1.36
C ALA A 219 -2.13 6.53 -0.88
N THR A 220 -2.13 7.37 0.16
CA THR A 220 -0.90 7.88 0.79
C THR A 220 -0.42 6.93 1.88
N PRO A 221 0.92 6.79 2.07
CA PRO A 221 1.45 6.14 3.25
C PRO A 221 1.12 6.96 4.51
N LEU A 222 1.15 6.31 5.67
CA LEU A 222 1.02 7.00 6.96
C LEU A 222 2.38 7.54 7.38
N THR A 223 2.47 8.85 7.49
CA THR A 223 3.62 9.58 8.02
C THR A 223 3.14 10.65 9.00
N ALA A 224 4.06 11.35 9.67
CA ALA A 224 3.68 12.48 10.52
C ALA A 224 2.90 13.58 9.76
N GLU A 225 3.18 13.74 8.46
CA GLU A 225 2.57 14.76 7.61
C GLU A 225 1.23 14.33 7.01
N THR A 226 1.01 13.02 6.85
CA THR A 226 -0.23 12.48 6.26
C THR A 226 -1.25 12.02 7.28
N ARG A 227 -0.87 11.96 8.56
CA ARG A 227 -1.81 11.69 9.65
C ARG A 227 -2.85 12.82 9.74
N GLY A 228 -4.13 12.45 9.62
CA GLY A 228 -5.23 13.41 9.62
C GLY A 228 -5.24 14.35 8.40
N LEU A 229 -4.56 13.97 7.32
CA LEU A 229 -4.50 14.77 6.08
C LEU A 229 -5.90 15.11 5.54
N ILE A 230 -6.83 14.18 5.67
CA ILE A 230 -8.25 14.40 5.36
C ILE A 230 -8.99 14.58 6.69
N SER A 231 -9.16 15.83 7.10
CA SER A 231 -9.86 16.23 8.32
C SER A 231 -11.26 16.74 8.01
N GLY A 232 -11.96 17.22 9.04
CA GLY A 232 -13.27 17.84 8.85
C GLY A 232 -13.27 19.02 7.87
N ALA A 233 -12.14 19.74 7.74
CA ALA A 233 -12.03 20.84 6.78
C ALA A 233 -11.96 20.34 5.33
N GLU A 234 -11.22 19.27 5.07
CA GLU A 234 -11.11 18.62 3.75
C GLU A 234 -12.44 17.95 3.37
N LEU A 235 -13.09 17.24 4.30
CA LEU A 235 -14.42 16.64 4.10
C LEU A 235 -15.48 17.71 3.77
N ARG A 236 -15.40 18.89 4.39
CA ARG A 236 -16.29 20.01 4.03
C ARG A 236 -16.02 20.61 2.64
N ALA A 237 -14.78 20.51 2.15
CA ALA A 237 -14.44 20.98 0.80
C ALA A 237 -14.95 20.04 -0.30
N MET A 238 -15.22 18.77 0.00
CA MET A 238 -15.76 17.81 -0.96
C MET A 238 -17.20 18.16 -1.38
N LYS A 239 -17.60 17.73 -2.59
CA LYS A 239 -19.00 17.82 -3.01
C LYS A 239 -19.89 16.94 -2.12
N LYS A 240 -21.13 17.35 -1.89
CA LYS A 240 -22.13 16.55 -1.16
C LYS A 240 -22.39 15.20 -1.83
N THR A 241 -22.20 15.12 -3.13
CA THR A 241 -22.35 13.91 -3.96
C THR A 241 -21.09 13.06 -4.02
N SER A 242 -19.97 13.49 -3.41
CA SER A 242 -18.69 12.77 -3.50
C SER A 242 -18.66 11.53 -2.64
N VAL A 243 -17.87 10.56 -3.10
CA VAL A 243 -17.50 9.35 -2.35
C VAL A 243 -16.00 9.36 -2.07
N ILE A 244 -15.59 9.02 -0.84
CA ILE A 244 -14.19 8.83 -0.48
C ILE A 244 -13.87 7.34 -0.34
N ILE A 245 -12.71 6.92 -0.86
CA ILE A 245 -12.25 5.53 -0.87
C ILE A 245 -10.86 5.50 -0.28
N ASN A 246 -10.68 4.80 0.86
CA ASN A 246 -9.38 4.74 1.55
C ASN A 246 -8.73 3.37 1.34
N LEU A 247 -7.62 3.36 0.60
CA LEU A 247 -6.74 2.21 0.32
C LEU A 247 -5.32 2.44 0.88
N GLY A 248 -5.11 3.52 1.60
CA GLY A 248 -3.83 3.86 2.22
C GLY A 248 -3.72 3.32 3.63
N ARG A 249 -3.99 4.17 4.63
CA ARG A 249 -4.04 3.82 6.06
C ARG A 249 -5.19 4.56 6.73
N GLY A 250 -5.81 3.92 7.73
CA GLY A 250 -6.92 4.51 8.49
C GLY A 250 -6.62 5.92 8.98
N PRO A 251 -5.54 6.13 9.75
CA PRO A 251 -5.22 7.43 10.35
C PRO A 251 -4.86 8.56 9.36
N VAL A 252 -4.86 8.31 8.05
CA VAL A 252 -4.75 9.39 7.04
C VAL A 252 -6.02 10.23 6.99
N ILE A 253 -7.15 9.63 7.33
CA ILE A 253 -8.43 10.32 7.47
C ILE A 253 -8.73 10.46 8.97
N ASP A 254 -9.17 11.61 9.41
CA ASP A 254 -9.71 11.81 10.76
C ASP A 254 -11.00 11.00 10.90
N GLU A 255 -10.92 9.84 11.55
CA GLU A 255 -12.02 8.87 11.62
C GLU A 255 -13.28 9.46 12.29
N PRO A 256 -13.21 10.15 13.45
CA PRO A 256 -14.36 10.85 14.02
C PRO A 256 -15.01 11.86 13.07
N ALA A 257 -14.20 12.64 12.35
CA ALA A 257 -14.71 13.60 11.37
C ALA A 257 -15.39 12.92 10.18
N LEU A 258 -14.85 11.77 9.72
CA LEU A 258 -15.46 10.98 8.65
C LEU A 258 -16.80 10.40 9.09
N ILE A 259 -16.88 9.84 10.31
CA ILE A 259 -18.13 9.30 10.87
C ILE A 259 -19.20 10.39 10.92
N ALA A 260 -18.85 11.60 11.40
CA ALA A 260 -19.77 12.73 11.45
C ALA A 260 -20.24 13.14 10.03
N ALA A 261 -19.31 13.27 9.07
CA ALA A 261 -19.62 13.66 7.70
C ALA A 261 -20.54 12.64 6.98
N LEU A 262 -20.38 11.36 7.27
CA LEU A 262 -21.20 10.28 6.72
C LEU A 262 -22.59 10.24 7.37
N SER A 263 -22.66 10.38 8.70
CA SER A 263 -23.92 10.38 9.45
C SER A 263 -24.80 11.58 9.08
N GLU A 264 -24.20 12.74 8.83
CA GLU A 264 -24.86 13.97 8.42
C GLU A 264 -25.12 14.05 6.90
N HIS A 265 -24.75 13.00 6.15
CA HIS A 265 -24.79 13.01 4.68
C HIS A 265 -24.12 14.25 4.07
N ARG A 266 -23.01 14.70 4.68
CA ARG A 266 -22.18 15.80 4.19
C ARG A 266 -21.44 15.39 2.92
N ILE A 267 -21.09 14.09 2.82
CA ILE A 267 -20.64 13.42 1.59
C ILE A 267 -21.56 12.23 1.33
N ARG A 268 -21.59 11.74 0.09
CA ARG A 268 -22.48 10.65 -0.34
C ARG A 268 -22.16 9.33 0.38
N GLY A 269 -20.87 9.01 0.55
CA GLY A 269 -20.48 7.75 1.14
C GLY A 269 -18.97 7.53 1.22
N ALA A 270 -18.57 6.39 1.76
CA ALA A 270 -17.19 5.96 1.82
C ALA A 270 -17.02 4.47 1.51
N ALA A 271 -15.89 4.09 0.90
CA ALA A 271 -15.40 2.71 0.87
C ALA A 271 -14.07 2.66 1.64
N LEU A 272 -13.99 1.78 2.63
CA LEU A 272 -12.87 1.73 3.56
C LEU A 272 -12.31 0.32 3.61
N ASP A 273 -11.04 0.18 3.24
CA ASP A 273 -10.28 -1.07 3.40
C ASP A 273 -9.39 -1.04 4.64
N VAL A 274 -9.16 0.16 5.21
CA VAL A 274 -8.24 0.40 6.32
C VAL A 274 -8.87 1.30 7.39
N PHE A 275 -8.48 1.10 8.66
CA PHE A 275 -9.10 1.73 9.84
C PHE A 275 -8.04 2.20 10.82
N ASP A 276 -8.43 3.07 11.77
CA ASP A 276 -7.54 3.54 12.84
C ASP A 276 -7.11 2.38 13.75
N GLN A 277 -8.06 1.50 14.05
CA GLN A 277 -7.82 0.26 14.78
C GLN A 277 -8.20 -0.93 13.92
N GLU A 278 -7.28 -1.87 13.78
CA GLU A 278 -7.46 -3.13 13.04
C GLU A 278 -7.10 -4.33 13.91
N PRO A 279 -7.98 -5.35 14.00
CA PRO A 279 -9.31 -5.45 13.42
C PRO A 279 -10.27 -4.36 13.90
N LEU A 280 -11.23 -3.95 13.03
CA LEU A 280 -12.26 -2.98 13.39
C LEU A 280 -13.11 -3.52 14.56
N PRO A 281 -13.23 -2.80 15.69
CA PRO A 281 -13.92 -3.30 16.88
C PRO A 281 -15.41 -3.61 16.62
N GLU A 282 -15.93 -4.61 17.32
CA GLU A 282 -17.36 -4.88 17.32
C GLU A 282 -18.16 -3.65 17.76
N GLY A 283 -19.29 -3.40 17.11
CA GLY A 283 -20.16 -2.26 17.41
C GLY A 283 -19.65 -0.91 16.90
N HIS A 284 -18.52 -0.90 16.18
CA HIS A 284 -17.99 0.33 15.58
C HIS A 284 -19.06 1.04 14.73
N PRO A 285 -19.14 2.40 14.78
CA PRO A 285 -20.16 3.16 14.05
C PRO A 285 -20.24 2.85 12.55
N PHE A 286 -19.10 2.58 11.89
CA PHE A 286 -19.08 2.25 10.45
C PHE A 286 -19.96 1.05 10.09
N TYR A 287 -20.13 0.05 10.95
CA TYR A 287 -20.99 -1.10 10.67
C TYR A 287 -22.49 -0.71 10.53
N LYS A 288 -22.90 0.41 11.11
CA LYS A 288 -24.29 0.88 11.11
C LYS A 288 -24.58 1.91 10.02
N LEU A 289 -23.53 2.47 9.39
CA LEU A 289 -23.70 3.49 8.35
C LEU A 289 -24.04 2.84 7.01
N GLU A 290 -25.24 3.14 6.52
CA GLU A 290 -25.72 2.58 5.26
C GLU A 290 -24.95 3.06 4.03
N ASN A 291 -24.27 4.18 4.10
CA ASN A 291 -23.47 4.78 3.04
C ASN A 291 -21.98 4.42 3.13
N VAL A 292 -21.64 3.31 3.82
CA VAL A 292 -20.28 2.82 3.93
C VAL A 292 -20.17 1.41 3.34
N LEU A 293 -19.15 1.18 2.52
CA LEU A 293 -18.66 -0.12 2.09
C LEU A 293 -17.41 -0.45 2.90
N LEU A 294 -17.41 -1.57 3.61
CA LEU A 294 -16.28 -2.03 4.43
C LEU A 294 -15.58 -3.21 3.76
N SER A 295 -14.26 -3.21 3.81
CA SER A 295 -13.38 -4.32 3.49
C SER A 295 -12.39 -4.52 4.64
N PRO A 296 -12.08 -5.74 5.08
CA PRO A 296 -11.25 -6.00 6.26
C PRO A 296 -9.75 -6.04 5.89
N HIS A 297 -9.23 -4.98 5.29
CA HIS A 297 -7.84 -4.81 4.84
C HIS A 297 -7.40 -5.97 3.94
N CYS A 298 -8.22 -6.28 2.92
CA CYS A 298 -8.00 -7.38 1.98
C CYS A 298 -8.17 -6.99 0.50
N ALA A 299 -8.15 -5.69 0.19
CA ALA A 299 -8.29 -5.21 -1.19
C ALA A 299 -7.17 -5.69 -2.14
N ASP A 300 -6.06 -6.17 -1.59
CA ASP A 300 -4.92 -6.75 -2.32
C ASP A 300 -4.78 -8.28 -2.16
N HIS A 301 -5.65 -8.95 -1.39
CA HIS A 301 -5.59 -10.38 -1.12
C HIS A 301 -6.11 -11.21 -2.30
N THR A 302 -5.41 -11.20 -3.43
CA THR A 302 -5.68 -12.15 -4.53
C THR A 302 -5.17 -13.54 -4.15
N PRO A 303 -5.66 -14.64 -4.77
CA PRO A 303 -5.20 -15.99 -4.43
C PRO A 303 -3.67 -16.18 -4.50
N ASP A 304 -2.99 -15.39 -5.32
CA ASP A 304 -1.55 -15.47 -5.60
C ASP A 304 -0.74 -14.28 -5.07
N TRP A 305 -1.31 -13.44 -4.20
CA TRP A 305 -0.66 -12.21 -3.73
C TRP A 305 0.68 -12.46 -3.01
N LEU A 306 0.73 -13.51 -2.17
CA LEU A 306 1.97 -13.91 -1.49
C LEU A 306 3.00 -14.51 -2.45
N ASP A 307 2.54 -15.29 -3.44
CA ASP A 307 3.42 -15.84 -4.47
C ASP A 307 4.05 -14.76 -5.32
N ASN A 308 3.28 -13.71 -5.65
CA ASN A 308 3.78 -12.54 -6.37
C ASN A 308 4.82 -11.77 -5.54
N ALA A 309 4.60 -11.63 -4.23
CA ALA A 309 5.55 -10.97 -3.34
C ALA A 309 6.87 -11.76 -3.22
N MET A 310 6.80 -13.09 -3.15
CA MET A 310 8.01 -13.93 -3.09
C MET A 310 8.76 -13.91 -4.43
N ARG A 311 8.06 -13.99 -5.56
CA ARG A 311 8.67 -13.84 -6.89
C ARG A 311 9.41 -12.51 -7.01
N PHE A 312 8.80 -11.43 -6.53
CA PHE A 312 9.46 -10.12 -6.53
C PHE A 312 10.75 -10.13 -5.70
N PHE A 313 10.75 -10.77 -4.51
CA PHE A 313 11.99 -10.94 -3.73
C PHE A 313 13.05 -11.74 -4.50
N VAL A 314 12.66 -12.83 -5.16
CA VAL A 314 13.59 -13.65 -5.97
C VAL A 314 14.24 -12.81 -7.08
N ASP A 315 13.46 -11.99 -7.79
CA ASP A 315 13.97 -11.09 -8.82
C ASP A 315 14.92 -10.03 -8.24
N GLN A 316 14.57 -9.47 -7.09
CA GLN A 316 15.43 -8.51 -6.38
C GLN A 316 16.73 -9.16 -5.88
N PHE A 317 16.69 -10.43 -5.45
CA PHE A 317 17.89 -11.17 -5.06
C PHE A 317 18.83 -11.35 -6.24
N HIS A 318 18.31 -11.65 -7.42
CA HIS A 318 19.14 -11.74 -8.62
C HIS A 318 19.79 -10.39 -8.97
N ARG A 319 19.10 -9.25 -8.78
CA ARG A 319 19.68 -7.92 -8.91
C ARG A 319 20.79 -7.68 -7.89
N PHE A 320 20.51 -7.97 -6.60
CA PHE A 320 21.47 -7.81 -5.52
C PHE A 320 22.76 -8.60 -5.79
N ARG A 321 22.63 -9.86 -6.17
CA ARG A 321 23.76 -10.74 -6.48
C ARG A 321 24.63 -10.22 -7.64
N ARG A 322 23.99 -9.60 -8.66
CA ARG A 322 24.69 -9.05 -9.83
C ARG A 322 25.22 -7.62 -9.59
N GLY A 323 24.99 -7.04 -8.41
CA GLY A 323 25.34 -5.65 -8.13
C GLY A 323 24.51 -4.63 -8.93
N GLU A 324 23.34 -5.04 -9.45
CA GLU A 324 22.41 -4.18 -10.14
C GLU A 324 21.61 -3.32 -9.15
N PRO A 325 21.11 -2.14 -9.58
CA PRO A 325 20.25 -1.33 -8.74
C PRO A 325 19.01 -2.09 -8.29
N LEU A 326 18.72 -2.08 -6.98
CA LEU A 326 17.50 -2.64 -6.43
C LEU A 326 16.29 -1.72 -6.75
N LEU A 327 15.13 -2.34 -6.93
CA LEU A 327 13.88 -1.64 -7.08
C LEU A 327 13.25 -1.36 -5.70
N ASN A 328 12.36 -0.37 -5.63
CA ASN A 328 11.61 -0.04 -4.42
C ASN A 328 12.49 0.23 -3.20
N VAL A 329 13.59 0.94 -3.43
CA VAL A 329 14.46 1.39 -2.34
C VAL A 329 13.74 2.45 -1.52
N VAL A 330 13.66 2.19 -0.23
CA VAL A 330 12.97 3.04 0.74
C VAL A 330 13.87 4.18 1.21
N GLU A 331 13.37 5.40 1.19
CA GLU A 331 13.95 6.54 1.90
C GLU A 331 13.63 6.42 3.40
N LYS A 332 14.49 5.73 4.14
CA LYS A 332 14.23 5.35 5.54
C LYS A 332 13.87 6.52 6.45
N ASN A 333 14.44 7.70 6.22
CA ASN A 333 14.15 8.92 7.00
C ASN A 333 12.77 9.52 6.68
N LEU A 334 12.23 9.23 5.51
CA LEU A 334 10.93 9.74 5.06
C LEU A 334 9.80 8.73 5.32
N GLY A 335 10.14 7.46 5.57
CA GLY A 335 9.18 6.40 5.86
C GLY A 335 8.44 5.85 4.64
N TYR A 336 8.97 6.04 3.41
CA TYR A 336 8.39 5.50 2.18
C TYR A 336 9.41 5.40 1.04
#